data_f03e165a285f9336cc7c4d6490a44aaa
#
_entry.id   f03e165a285f9336cc7c4d6490a44aaa
#
_cell.length_a   1.000
_cell.length_b   1.000
_cell.length_c   1.000
_cell.angle_alpha   90.00
_cell.angle_beta   90.00
_cell.angle_gamma   90.00
#
_symmetry.space_group_name_H-M   'P 1'
#
loop_
_entity.id
_entity.type
_entity.pdbx_description
1 polymer ?
#
loop_
_entity_poly.entity_id
_entity_poly.type
_entity_poly.pdbx_seq_one_letter_code
_entity_poly.pdbx_strand_id
1 'polypeptide(L)'
;TNYALRETVRAEKRQNPGGMTAISCCGANPGMVSWFVKQALINLAEDLGHSFTEPAAEDREGWARLMRDLGVKGVHIAERDTQRAKSPKPRGVFVNTWSVEGFVSEGLQPSELGWGTHEKWLPENGHLATIGRRAAVATAASEPACGIRTARR
;
A
#
# COMPACT_ATOMS: atom_id res chain seq x y z
N THR A 1 12.64 -3.39 4.38
CA THR A 1 11.36 -3.40 3.66
C THR A 1 10.37 -2.40 4.28
N ASN A 2 9.36 -1.99 3.54
CA ASN A 2 8.35 -1.03 4.02
C ASN A 2 7.55 -1.59 5.21
N TYR A 3 7.29 -2.87 5.23
CA TYR A 3 6.63 -3.53 6.37
C TYR A 3 7.51 -3.52 7.63
N ALA A 4 8.81 -3.72 7.51
CA ALA A 4 9.75 -3.66 8.63
C ALA A 4 9.78 -2.24 9.23
N LEU A 5 9.89 -1.20 8.40
CA LEU A 5 9.84 0.19 8.83
C LEU A 5 8.54 0.53 9.56
N ARG A 6 7.42 0.07 9.03
CA ARG A 6 6.12 0.23 9.67
C ARG A 6 6.08 -0.41 11.07
N GLU A 7 6.62 -1.61 11.21
CA GLU A 7 6.64 -2.28 12.52
C GLU A 7 7.56 -1.58 13.52
N THR A 8 8.64 -0.95 13.07
CA THR A 8 9.48 -0.09 13.90
C THR A 8 8.67 1.08 14.47
N VAL A 9 7.96 1.82 13.62
CA VAL A 9 7.10 2.93 14.04
C VAL A 9 6.02 2.46 15.02
N ARG A 10 5.44 1.29 14.79
CA ARG A 10 4.45 0.71 15.72
C ARG A 10 5.06 0.28 17.06
N ALA A 11 6.32 -0.15 17.05
CA ALA A 11 7.04 -0.47 18.29
C ALA A 11 7.26 0.79 19.12
N GLU A 12 7.70 1.88 18.53
CA GLU A 12 7.83 3.18 19.19
C GLU A 12 6.52 3.63 19.84
N LYS A 13 5.41 3.52 19.14
CA LYS A 13 4.10 3.83 19.70
C LYS A 13 3.78 2.99 20.93
N ARG A 14 4.14 1.71 20.94
CA ARG A 14 3.89 0.82 22.09
C ARG A 14 4.76 1.17 23.29
N GLN A 15 6.00 1.61 23.04
CA GLN A 15 6.96 1.99 24.09
C GLN A 15 6.65 3.36 24.69
N ASN A 16 6.04 4.24 23.92
CA ASN A 16 5.75 5.63 24.31
C ASN A 16 4.23 5.95 24.19
N PRO A 17 3.36 5.32 24.97
CA PRO A 17 1.91 5.46 24.82
C PRO A 17 1.38 6.88 25.12
N GLY A 18 2.11 7.67 25.86
CA GLY A 18 1.79 9.09 26.17
C GLY A 18 2.66 10.09 25.41
N GLY A 19 3.40 9.63 24.41
CA GLY A 19 4.29 10.49 23.65
C GLY A 19 3.58 11.43 22.69
N MET A 20 4.37 12.30 22.08
CA MET A 20 3.90 13.25 21.07
C MET A 20 3.25 12.55 19.89
N THR A 21 2.16 13.09 19.37
CA THR A 21 1.52 12.55 18.16
C THR A 21 2.43 12.71 16.95
N ALA A 22 2.72 11.62 16.28
CA ALA A 22 3.43 11.62 15.01
C ALA A 22 2.49 11.08 13.90
N ILE A 23 2.44 11.78 12.78
CA ILE A 23 1.66 11.40 11.62
C ILE A 23 2.63 11.03 10.51
N SER A 24 2.53 9.81 10.02
CA SER A 24 3.30 9.33 8.88
C SER A 24 2.38 8.86 7.76
N CYS A 25 2.89 8.82 6.53
CA CYS A 25 2.13 8.38 5.37
C CYS A 25 0.85 9.23 5.15
N CYS A 26 0.96 10.55 5.27
CA CYS A 26 -0.13 11.50 5.14
C CYS A 26 -0.05 12.28 3.80
N GLY A 27 0.34 11.60 2.74
CA GLY A 27 0.39 12.13 1.37
C GLY A 27 -0.77 11.62 0.52
N ALA A 28 -0.61 11.72 -0.79
CA ALA A 28 -1.56 11.14 -1.74
C ALA A 28 -1.49 9.61 -1.68
N ASN A 29 -0.25 9.05 -1.81
CA ASN A 29 0.04 7.63 -1.74
C ASN A 29 1.50 7.42 -1.27
N PRO A 30 1.67 6.97 -0.06
CA PRO A 30 0.68 6.53 0.94
C PRO A 30 -0.08 7.66 1.62
N GLY A 31 -1.34 7.39 1.95
CA GLY A 31 -2.23 8.28 2.71
C GLY A 31 -3.65 8.32 2.17
N MET A 32 -3.94 9.32 1.37
CA MET A 32 -5.28 9.63 0.85
C MET A 32 -5.92 8.49 0.07
N VAL A 33 -5.12 7.69 -0.60
CA VAL A 33 -5.52 6.49 -1.33
C VAL A 33 -6.35 5.52 -0.47
N SER A 34 -6.02 5.36 0.82
CA SER A 34 -6.79 4.49 1.71
C SER A 34 -8.22 4.99 1.93
N TRP A 35 -8.42 6.29 1.92
CA TRP A 35 -9.73 6.91 2.03
C TRP A 35 -10.54 6.75 0.74
N PHE A 36 -9.89 6.91 -0.41
CA PHE A 36 -10.53 6.66 -1.70
C PHE A 36 -10.99 5.21 -1.86
N VAL A 37 -10.20 4.25 -1.35
CA VAL A 37 -10.64 2.84 -1.35
C VAL A 37 -11.88 2.65 -0.50
N LYS A 38 -11.95 3.23 0.69
CA LYS A 38 -13.13 3.16 1.56
C LYS A 38 -14.36 3.77 0.87
N GLN A 39 -14.21 4.96 0.30
CA GLN A 39 -15.29 5.60 -0.43
C GLN A 39 -15.75 4.77 -1.63
N ALA A 40 -14.81 4.18 -2.36
CA ALA A 40 -15.14 3.32 -3.48
C ALA A 40 -15.92 2.05 -3.05
N LEU A 41 -15.62 1.50 -1.87
CA LEU A 41 -16.37 0.38 -1.32
C LEU A 41 -17.81 0.77 -0.95
N ILE A 42 -18.01 1.96 -0.38
CA ILE A 42 -19.33 2.51 -0.09
C ILE A 42 -20.13 2.65 -1.39
N ASN A 43 -19.57 3.36 -2.36
CA ASN A 43 -20.21 3.58 -3.65
C ASN A 43 -20.56 2.26 -4.34
N LEU A 44 -19.65 1.29 -4.32
CA LEU A 44 -19.88 -0.03 -4.90
C LEU A 44 -21.00 -0.80 -4.19
N ALA A 45 -21.06 -0.71 -2.87
CA ALA A 45 -22.12 -1.34 -2.09
C ALA A 45 -23.49 -0.73 -2.44
N GLU A 46 -23.56 0.59 -2.55
CA GLU A 46 -24.75 1.32 -2.95
C GLU A 46 -25.19 0.94 -4.37
N ASP A 47 -24.27 0.97 -5.33
CA ASP A 47 -24.53 0.63 -6.73
C ASP A 47 -25.03 -0.81 -6.93
N LEU A 48 -24.55 -1.72 -6.10
CA LEU A 48 -24.97 -3.13 -6.10
C LEU A 48 -26.24 -3.39 -5.25
N GLY A 49 -26.77 -2.40 -4.57
CA GLY A 49 -27.88 -2.58 -3.61
C GLY A 49 -27.51 -3.48 -2.44
N HIS A 50 -26.23 -3.54 -2.10
CA HIS A 50 -25.75 -4.35 -0.96
C HIS A 50 -26.06 -3.64 0.35
N SER A 51 -26.85 -4.29 1.21
CA SER A 51 -27.15 -3.76 2.53
C SER A 51 -25.93 -3.86 3.45
N PHE A 52 -25.47 -2.75 3.97
CA PHE A 52 -24.33 -2.71 4.89
C PHE A 52 -24.47 -1.58 5.91
N THR A 53 -23.71 -1.68 6.98
CA THR A 53 -23.50 -0.57 7.91
C THR A 53 -22.08 -0.07 7.66
N GLU A 54 -21.92 1.23 7.44
CA GLU A 54 -20.60 1.82 7.23
C GLU A 54 -19.70 1.56 8.45
N PRO A 55 -18.54 0.90 8.25
CA PRO A 55 -17.63 0.68 9.35
C PRO A 55 -17.00 1.99 9.83
N ALA A 56 -16.73 2.12 11.13
CA ALA A 56 -15.97 3.25 11.64
C ALA A 56 -14.61 3.37 10.92
N ALA A 57 -14.09 4.58 10.82
CA ALA A 57 -12.87 4.85 10.05
C ALA A 57 -11.67 4.00 10.48
N GLU A 58 -11.56 3.68 11.76
CA GLU A 58 -10.53 2.84 12.37
C GLU A 58 -10.84 1.35 12.38
N ASP A 59 -12.08 0.94 12.09
CA ASP A 59 -12.50 -0.47 12.08
C ASP A 59 -11.97 -1.21 10.85
N ARG A 60 -10.73 -1.62 10.92
CA ARG A 60 -10.05 -2.34 9.83
C ARG A 60 -10.74 -3.66 9.46
N GLU A 61 -11.30 -4.33 10.44
CA GLU A 61 -11.96 -5.62 10.22
C GLU A 61 -13.33 -5.43 9.57
N GLY A 62 -14.05 -4.37 9.94
CA GLY A 62 -15.29 -3.96 9.28
C GLY A 62 -15.08 -3.66 7.80
N TRP A 63 -14.08 -2.85 7.48
CA TRP A 63 -13.72 -2.55 6.09
C TRP A 63 -13.28 -3.79 5.31
N ALA A 64 -12.52 -4.68 5.96
CA ALA A 64 -12.11 -5.94 5.33
C ALA A 64 -13.29 -6.89 5.09
N ARG A 65 -14.27 -6.93 5.99
CA ARG A 65 -15.51 -7.69 5.81
C ARG A 65 -16.31 -7.14 4.63
N LEU A 66 -16.55 -5.83 4.59
CA LEU A 66 -17.27 -5.19 3.48
C LEU A 66 -16.59 -5.48 2.13
N MET A 67 -15.27 -5.33 2.06
CA MET A 67 -14.49 -5.65 0.85
C MET A 67 -14.69 -7.11 0.41
N ARG A 68 -14.67 -8.03 1.34
CA ARG A 68 -14.88 -9.46 1.07
C ARG A 68 -16.31 -9.75 0.62
N ASP A 69 -17.29 -9.15 1.29
CA ASP A 69 -18.71 -9.38 1.02
C ASP A 69 -19.11 -8.83 -0.37
N LEU A 70 -18.49 -7.73 -0.78
CA LEU A 70 -18.57 -7.19 -2.14
C LEU A 70 -17.76 -7.99 -3.18
N GLY A 71 -17.02 -9.01 -2.77
CA GLY A 71 -16.23 -9.86 -3.68
C GLY A 71 -15.02 -9.17 -4.30
N VAL A 72 -14.54 -8.07 -3.73
CA VAL A 72 -13.36 -7.34 -4.24
C VAL A 72 -12.11 -8.20 -4.12
N LYS A 73 -11.42 -8.43 -5.22
CA LYS A 73 -10.21 -9.27 -5.31
C LYS A 73 -8.92 -8.46 -5.39
N GLY A 74 -9.00 -7.23 -5.81
CA GLY A 74 -7.85 -6.37 -5.96
C GLY A 74 -8.25 -4.91 -6.04
N VAL A 75 -7.29 -4.05 -5.75
CA VAL A 75 -7.44 -2.60 -5.85
C VAL A 75 -6.36 -2.10 -6.79
N HIS A 76 -6.76 -1.38 -7.83
CA HIS A 76 -5.86 -0.73 -8.76
C HIS A 76 -5.89 0.76 -8.53
N ILE A 77 -4.71 1.35 -8.36
CA ILE A 77 -4.57 2.78 -8.14
C ILE A 77 -3.65 3.33 -9.22
N ALA A 78 -4.09 4.37 -9.89
CA ALA A 78 -3.31 5.09 -10.85
C ALA A 78 -3.27 6.57 -10.46
N GLU A 79 -2.09 7.16 -10.58
CA GLU A 79 -1.88 8.58 -10.35
C GLU A 79 -1.45 9.25 -11.65
N ARG A 80 -2.01 10.40 -11.92
CA ARG A 80 -1.58 11.25 -13.03
C ARG A 80 -1.11 12.58 -12.49
N ASP A 81 0.18 12.83 -12.62
CA ASP A 81 0.74 14.13 -12.29
C ASP A 81 0.56 15.10 -13.48
N THR A 82 0.00 16.24 -13.17
CA THR A 82 -0.24 17.31 -14.15
C THR A 82 0.67 18.51 -13.96
N GLN A 83 1.64 18.43 -13.05
CA GLN A 83 2.61 19.48 -12.83
C GLN A 83 3.45 19.74 -14.08
N ARG A 84 3.76 20.99 -14.31
CA ARG A 84 4.58 21.41 -15.44
C ARG A 84 5.72 22.29 -14.95
N ALA A 85 6.93 21.97 -15.38
CA ALA A 85 8.08 22.85 -15.17
C ALA A 85 8.03 24.07 -16.11
N LYS A 86 8.63 25.18 -15.69
CA LYS A 86 8.75 26.38 -16.53
C LYS A 86 9.58 26.12 -17.77
N SER A 87 10.59 25.25 -17.66
CA SER A 87 11.48 24.89 -18.77
C SER A 87 11.33 23.39 -19.06
N PRO A 88 11.41 22.97 -20.34
CA PRO A 88 11.42 21.56 -20.68
C PRO A 88 12.65 20.88 -20.08
N LYS A 89 12.51 19.60 -19.73
CA LYS A 89 13.64 18.81 -19.23
C LYS A 89 14.70 18.65 -20.33
N PRO A 90 15.99 18.68 -19.98
CA PRO A 90 17.05 18.36 -20.92
C PRO A 90 16.92 16.94 -21.49
N ARG A 91 17.43 16.72 -22.69
CA ARG A 91 17.45 15.38 -23.29
C ARG A 91 18.29 14.42 -22.43
N GLY A 92 17.81 13.23 -22.21
CA GLY A 92 18.51 12.22 -21.41
C GLY A 92 18.42 12.40 -19.89
N VAL A 93 17.72 13.43 -19.41
CA VAL A 93 17.53 13.67 -17.99
C VAL A 93 16.19 13.07 -17.55
N PHE A 94 16.24 12.22 -16.53
CA PHE A 94 15.04 11.77 -15.80
C PHE A 94 14.64 12.85 -14.80
N VAL A 95 13.36 13.15 -14.73
CA VAL A 95 12.79 14.07 -13.75
C VAL A 95 11.59 13.39 -13.07
N ASN A 96 11.40 13.72 -11.81
CA ASN A 96 10.27 13.24 -11.02
C ASN A 96 9.67 14.42 -10.26
N THR A 97 8.40 14.39 -9.98
CA THR A 97 7.66 15.43 -9.26
C THR A 97 7.67 15.24 -7.75
N TRP A 98 8.19 14.12 -7.30
CA TRP A 98 8.47 13.80 -5.91
C TRP A 98 9.94 13.38 -5.75
N SER A 99 10.32 12.72 -4.68
CA SER A 99 11.72 12.38 -4.41
C SER A 99 12.33 11.45 -5.46
N VAL A 100 13.38 11.92 -6.16
CA VAL A 100 14.17 11.08 -7.08
C VAL A 100 14.87 9.96 -6.33
N GLU A 101 15.41 10.24 -5.14
CA GLU A 101 16.03 9.23 -4.29
C GLU A 101 15.01 8.19 -3.81
N GLY A 102 13.81 8.62 -3.45
CA GLY A 102 12.70 7.74 -3.12
C GLY A 102 12.34 6.82 -4.28
N PHE A 103 12.24 7.35 -5.48
CA PHE A 103 11.97 6.56 -6.69
C PHE A 103 13.06 5.50 -6.94
N VAL A 104 14.33 5.88 -6.86
CA VAL A 104 15.45 4.94 -7.01
C VAL A 104 15.43 3.89 -5.91
N SER A 105 15.22 4.30 -4.67
CA SER A 105 15.14 3.41 -3.51
C SER A 105 14.03 2.39 -3.66
N GLU A 106 12.84 2.80 -4.08
CA GLU A 106 11.71 1.89 -4.32
C GLU A 106 12.01 0.91 -5.47
N GLY A 107 12.65 1.38 -6.53
CA GLY A 107 13.07 0.54 -7.65
C GLY A 107 14.11 -0.52 -7.30
N LEU A 108 14.91 -0.26 -6.28
CA LEU A 108 15.96 -1.16 -5.80
C LEU A 108 15.52 -2.07 -4.64
N GLN A 109 14.35 -1.82 -4.06
CA GLN A 109 13.86 -2.65 -2.97
C GLN A 109 13.42 -4.03 -3.45
N PRO A 110 13.60 -5.07 -2.61
CA PRO A 110 12.95 -6.35 -2.84
C PRO A 110 11.44 -6.18 -2.94
N SER A 111 10.82 -6.88 -3.89
CA SER A 111 9.37 -6.84 -4.02
C SER A 111 8.72 -7.51 -2.82
N GLU A 112 7.84 -6.79 -2.14
CA GLU A 112 6.97 -7.32 -1.09
C GLU A 112 5.56 -7.51 -1.66
N LEU A 113 5.06 -8.73 -1.58
CA LEU A 113 3.68 -9.04 -1.93
C LEU A 113 2.86 -9.12 -0.66
N GLY A 114 1.79 -8.34 -0.57
CA GLY A 114 0.81 -8.50 0.48
C GLY A 114 0.06 -9.83 0.30
N TRP A 115 -0.14 -10.55 1.39
CA TRP A 115 -0.95 -11.76 1.41
C TRP A 115 -2.39 -11.39 1.71
N GLY A 116 -3.27 -11.59 0.74
CA GLY A 116 -4.68 -11.27 0.86
C GLY A 116 -5.54 -12.46 1.30
N THR A 117 -6.83 -12.23 1.37
CA THR A 117 -7.79 -13.26 1.81
C THR A 117 -8.09 -14.33 0.76
N HIS A 118 -7.69 -14.09 -0.48
CA HIS A 118 -7.92 -14.99 -1.59
C HIS A 118 -6.71 -15.86 -1.94
N GLU A 119 -5.52 -15.57 -1.38
CA GLU A 119 -4.34 -16.41 -1.52
C GLU A 119 -4.49 -17.65 -0.63
N LYS A 120 -4.28 -18.81 -1.23
CA LYS A 120 -4.47 -20.10 -0.55
C LYS A 120 -3.17 -20.84 -0.25
N TRP A 121 -2.09 -20.45 -0.90
CA TRP A 121 -0.79 -21.10 -0.77
C TRP A 121 0.34 -20.10 -0.92
N LEU A 122 1.38 -20.29 -0.13
CA LEU A 122 2.57 -19.47 -0.14
C LEU A 122 3.51 -19.96 -1.26
N PRO A 123 4.07 -19.08 -2.11
CA PRO A 123 5.11 -19.47 -3.06
C PRO A 123 6.35 -20.03 -2.37
N GLU A 124 7.17 -20.81 -3.08
CA GLU A 124 8.38 -21.44 -2.51
C GLU A 124 9.35 -20.44 -1.86
N ASN A 125 9.44 -19.23 -2.41
CA ASN A 125 10.26 -18.14 -1.88
C ASN A 125 9.47 -17.16 -1.02
N GLY A 126 8.29 -17.55 -0.57
CA GLY A 126 7.46 -16.74 0.32
C GLY A 126 7.87 -16.91 1.78
N HIS A 127 7.86 -15.82 2.51
CA HIS A 127 8.12 -15.80 3.94
C HIS A 127 6.94 -15.16 4.68
N LEU A 128 6.47 -15.85 5.71
CA LEU A 128 5.50 -15.29 6.63
C LEU A 128 6.22 -14.35 7.58
N ALA A 129 5.76 -13.10 7.63
CA ALA A 129 6.25 -12.18 8.64
C ALA A 129 5.77 -12.62 10.03
N THR A 130 6.69 -12.73 10.98
CA THR A 130 6.37 -13.11 12.37
C THR A 130 5.60 -12.01 13.12
N ILE A 131 5.64 -10.78 12.60
CA ILE A 131 5.01 -9.62 13.21
C ILE A 131 4.00 -9.03 12.22
N GLY A 132 2.75 -8.95 12.65
CA GLY A 132 1.65 -8.56 11.79
C GLY A 132 1.12 -9.76 10.98
N ARG A 133 -0.16 -9.91 10.88
CA ARG A 133 -0.88 -11.05 10.27
C ARG A 133 -0.68 -11.19 8.76
N ARG A 134 0.52 -10.93 8.21
CA ARG A 134 0.69 -10.87 6.77
C ARG A 134 1.96 -11.55 6.32
N ALA A 135 1.79 -12.40 5.35
CA ALA A 135 2.89 -12.90 4.55
C ALA A 135 3.37 -11.79 3.61
N ALA A 136 4.65 -11.59 3.58
CA ALA A 136 5.30 -10.91 2.48
C ALA A 136 6.08 -11.94 1.69
N VAL A 137 5.97 -11.89 0.38
CA VAL A 137 6.85 -12.64 -0.49
C VAL A 137 8.00 -11.70 -0.84
N ALA A 138 9.12 -11.88 -0.20
CA ALA A 138 10.35 -11.24 -0.65
C ALA A 138 10.92 -12.09 -1.78
N THR A 139 10.85 -11.60 -2.99
CA THR A 139 11.66 -12.17 -4.06
C THR A 139 13.11 -11.83 -3.76
N ALA A 140 13.96 -12.83 -3.58
CA ALA A 140 15.40 -12.60 -3.48
C ALA A 140 15.82 -11.82 -4.72
N ALA A 141 16.32 -10.61 -4.51
CA ALA A 141 16.84 -9.78 -5.58
C ALA A 141 18.18 -10.37 -6.04
N SER A 142 18.13 -11.37 -6.87
CA SER A 142 19.29 -11.78 -7.66
C SER A 142 19.38 -11.03 -8.99
N GLU A 143 18.33 -10.25 -9.32
CA GLU A 143 18.34 -9.34 -10.46
C GLU A 143 17.81 -7.99 -10.03
N PRO A 144 18.33 -6.89 -10.57
CA PRO A 144 17.74 -5.58 -10.35
C PRO A 144 16.30 -5.68 -10.85
N ALA A 145 15.39 -5.87 -9.93
CA ALA A 145 13.99 -5.86 -10.25
C ALA A 145 13.71 -4.48 -10.82
N CYS A 146 13.55 -4.38 -12.11
CA CYS A 146 12.87 -3.28 -12.73
C CYS A 146 11.48 -3.28 -12.11
N GLY A 147 11.38 -2.56 -10.98
CA GLY A 147 10.53 -2.92 -9.86
C GLY A 147 9.19 -2.41 -10.01
N ILE A 148 8.42 -2.51 -10.86
CA ILE A 148 6.98 -2.36 -10.73
C ILE A 148 6.35 -3.74 -10.92
N ARG A 149 6.56 -4.59 -9.97
CA ARG A 149 5.67 -5.73 -9.84
C ARG A 149 4.65 -5.37 -8.78
N THR A 150 3.65 -4.66 -9.23
CA THR A 150 2.36 -4.64 -8.59
C THR A 150 2.00 -6.04 -8.14
N ALA A 151 1.51 -6.11 -6.93
CA ALA A 151 0.99 -7.32 -6.35
C ALA A 151 0.28 -8.16 -7.41
N ARG A 152 0.76 -9.34 -7.64
CA ARG A 152 -0.03 -10.30 -8.38
C ARG A 152 -1.08 -10.87 -7.46
N ARG A 153 -2.34 -10.44 -7.74
CA ARG A 153 -3.63 -11.12 -7.50
C ARG A 153 -3.98 -11.40 -6.06
#